data_eb9ce49fb5553de24e38726e82c89ea0
#
_entry.id   eb9ce49fb5553de24e38726e82c89ea0
#
_cell.length_a   1.000
_cell.length_b   1.000
_cell.length_c   1.000
_cell.angle_alpha   90.00
_cell.angle_beta   90.00
_cell.angle_gamma   90.00
#
_symmetry.space_group_name_H-M   'P 1'
#
loop_
_entity.id
_entity.type
_entity.pdbx_description
1 polymer ?
#
loop_
_entity_poly.entity_id
_entity_poly.type
_entity_poly.pdbx_seq_one_letter_code
_entity_poly.pdbx_strand_id
1 'polypeptide(L)'
;SFLDDLKGLPAVSRLVLQALTVAVGCTLLPQEPVFQGIFPPIADQVATWFCWLWFINLFNFMDGVDGISAVEASCIGIGIALITAGNGPGAHLAASAAIAAGAAIGFGIWNWHPAKIFLGDVGSVGLGFVLGWLLLSLAASGQWLPALILPLYYLSDATWTLLRRLLRGEKFWQAHRCHFYQYAVRQSGNHGLIALLVLCCNLVLITATVWAALWDGGWLALVLASVAVLLLLYNFATMKTPKSSSVKKTDGLDGS
;
A
#
# COMPACT_ATOMS: atom_id res chain seq x y z
N SER A 1 -17.93 5.59 -2.32
CA SER A 1 -17.21 5.46 -3.61
C SER A 1 -18.15 5.10 -4.76
N PHE A 2 -19.05 4.09 -4.70
CA PHE A 2 -19.97 3.76 -5.81
C PHE A 2 -20.82 4.95 -6.30
N LEU A 3 -21.37 5.75 -5.37
CA LEU A 3 -22.08 7.00 -5.72
C LEU A 3 -21.14 8.07 -6.29
N ASP A 4 -19.87 8.02 -5.96
CA ASP A 4 -18.83 8.90 -6.48
C ASP A 4 -18.50 8.58 -7.93
N ASP A 5 -18.28 7.30 -8.24
CA ASP A 5 -18.04 6.84 -9.62
C ASP A 5 -19.21 7.16 -10.55
N LEU A 6 -20.46 7.21 -10.01
CA LEU A 6 -21.66 7.57 -10.77
C LEU A 6 -21.90 9.07 -10.91
N LYS A 7 -21.54 9.89 -9.92
CA LYS A 7 -21.95 11.30 -9.83
C LYS A 7 -20.78 12.30 -9.74
N GLY A 8 -19.54 11.84 -9.62
CA GLY A 8 -18.35 12.69 -9.48
C GLY A 8 -18.41 13.58 -8.24
N LEU A 9 -18.50 12.98 -7.04
CA LEU A 9 -18.61 13.74 -5.80
C LEU A 9 -17.38 14.63 -5.58
N PRO A 10 -17.54 15.84 -5.01
CA PRO A 10 -16.44 16.68 -4.60
C PRO A 10 -15.50 15.94 -3.63
N ALA A 11 -14.19 16.15 -3.74
CA ALA A 11 -13.19 15.49 -2.89
C ALA A 11 -13.49 15.64 -1.38
N VAL A 12 -14.03 16.78 -0.96
CA VAL A 12 -14.44 17.04 0.43
C VAL A 12 -15.55 16.08 0.86
N SER A 13 -16.58 15.86 0.04
CA SER A 13 -17.68 14.93 0.36
C SER A 13 -17.19 13.50 0.52
N ARG A 14 -16.25 13.07 -0.33
CA ARG A 14 -15.60 11.75 -0.21
C ARG A 14 -14.85 11.63 1.11
N LEU A 15 -14.04 12.63 1.45
CA LEU A 15 -13.27 12.64 2.69
C LEU A 15 -14.19 12.62 3.93
N VAL A 16 -15.28 13.37 3.94
CA VAL A 16 -16.26 13.38 5.04
C VAL A 16 -16.90 12.00 5.21
N LEU A 17 -17.34 11.36 4.12
CA LEU A 17 -17.93 10.02 4.17
C LEU A 17 -16.92 8.97 4.67
N GLN A 18 -15.68 9.02 4.20
CA GLN A 18 -14.60 8.16 4.70
C GLN A 18 -14.35 8.38 6.19
N ALA A 19 -14.29 9.65 6.62
CA ALA A 19 -14.08 10.02 8.01
C ALA A 19 -15.19 9.48 8.94
N LEU A 20 -16.44 9.57 8.53
CA LEU A 20 -17.58 9.01 9.27
C LEU A 20 -17.52 7.47 9.31
N THR A 21 -17.18 6.83 8.18
CA THR A 21 -17.03 5.37 8.12
C THR A 21 -15.91 4.89 9.04
N VAL A 22 -14.78 5.59 9.07
CA VAL A 22 -13.66 5.29 9.98
C VAL A 22 -14.07 5.49 11.43
N ALA A 23 -14.83 6.55 11.77
CA ALA A 23 -15.31 6.78 13.13
C ALA A 23 -16.19 5.61 13.62
N VAL A 24 -17.07 5.08 12.76
CA VAL A 24 -17.82 3.87 13.06
C VAL A 24 -16.89 2.66 13.14
N GLY A 25 -15.93 2.52 12.21
CA GLY A 25 -14.97 1.42 12.21
C GLY A 25 -14.10 1.36 13.48
N CYS A 26 -13.75 2.50 14.07
CA CYS A 26 -12.99 2.55 15.33
C CYS A 26 -13.72 1.85 16.50
N THR A 27 -15.05 1.75 16.46
CA THR A 27 -15.81 1.00 17.48
C THR A 27 -15.63 -0.52 17.38
N LEU A 28 -15.11 -1.00 16.24
CA LEU A 28 -14.84 -2.42 15.95
C LEU A 28 -13.37 -2.81 16.22
N LEU A 29 -12.53 -1.85 16.60
CA LEU A 29 -11.14 -2.13 17.00
C LEU A 29 -11.10 -2.72 18.42
N PRO A 30 -10.04 -3.49 18.74
CA PRO A 30 -9.75 -3.88 20.11
C PRO A 30 -9.69 -2.65 21.05
N GLN A 31 -9.99 -2.88 22.34
CA GLN A 31 -10.01 -1.78 23.33
C GLN A 31 -8.60 -1.35 23.78
N GLU A 32 -7.59 -2.14 23.46
CA GLU A 32 -6.20 -1.87 23.77
C GLU A 32 -5.68 -0.67 22.95
N PRO A 33 -4.79 0.17 23.55
CA PRO A 33 -4.22 1.33 22.86
C PRO A 33 -3.42 0.91 21.63
N VAL A 34 -3.73 1.49 20.48
CA VAL A 34 -3.02 1.23 19.21
C VAL A 34 -1.55 1.69 19.29
N PHE A 35 -1.31 2.82 19.97
CA PHE A 35 0.03 3.38 20.16
C PHE A 35 0.68 2.98 21.49
N GLN A 36 0.33 1.81 22.04
CA GLN A 36 0.98 1.18 23.19
C GLN A 36 1.07 2.07 24.44
N GLY A 37 0.11 2.95 24.65
CA GLY A 37 0.09 3.85 25.81
C GLY A 37 1.03 5.06 25.70
N ILE A 38 1.63 5.32 24.54
CA ILE A 38 2.42 6.54 24.30
C ILE A 38 1.54 7.79 24.44
N PHE A 39 0.27 7.69 24.02
CA PHE A 39 -0.70 8.77 24.10
C PHE A 39 -1.75 8.52 25.18
N PRO A 40 -2.32 9.60 25.79
CA PRO A 40 -3.56 9.49 26.55
C PRO A 40 -4.69 8.88 25.71
N PRO A 41 -5.70 8.21 26.32
CA PRO A 41 -6.72 7.45 25.56
C PRO A 41 -7.43 8.24 24.45
N ILE A 42 -7.78 9.49 24.70
CA ILE A 42 -8.45 10.34 23.69
C ILE A 42 -7.50 10.65 22.52
N ALA A 43 -6.25 10.95 22.83
CA ALA A 43 -5.26 11.23 21.79
C ALA A 43 -4.91 9.99 20.97
N ASP A 44 -4.86 8.79 21.59
CA ASP A 44 -4.68 7.50 20.92
C ASP A 44 -5.83 7.25 19.93
N GLN A 45 -7.07 7.46 20.35
CA GLN A 45 -8.25 7.31 19.48
C GLN A 45 -8.22 8.29 18.29
N VAL A 46 -7.89 9.56 18.53
CA VAL A 46 -7.80 10.57 17.46
C VAL A 46 -6.68 10.23 16.49
N ALA A 47 -5.52 9.83 16.98
CA ALA A 47 -4.40 9.40 16.15
C ALA A 47 -4.74 8.15 15.34
N THR A 48 -5.40 7.16 15.95
CA THR A 48 -5.88 5.94 15.28
C THR A 48 -6.84 6.28 14.14
N TRP A 49 -7.84 7.13 14.41
CA TRP A 49 -8.79 7.60 13.40
C TRP A 49 -8.09 8.30 12.24
N PHE A 50 -7.15 9.20 12.54
CA PHE A 50 -6.38 9.93 11.53
C PHE A 50 -5.50 8.97 10.69
N CYS A 51 -4.76 8.06 11.33
CA CYS A 51 -3.92 7.08 10.64
C CYS A 51 -4.74 6.18 9.71
N TRP A 52 -5.93 5.75 10.14
CA TRP A 52 -6.80 4.93 9.30
C TRP A 52 -7.32 5.70 8.09
N LEU A 53 -7.84 6.91 8.32
CA LEU A 53 -8.30 7.78 7.24
C LEU A 53 -7.18 8.10 6.24
N TRP A 54 -5.98 8.39 6.77
CA TRP A 54 -4.78 8.59 5.96
C TRP A 54 -4.45 7.36 5.12
N PHE A 55 -4.45 6.18 5.72
CA PHE A 55 -4.12 4.93 5.04
C PHE A 55 -5.11 4.60 3.91
N ILE A 56 -6.40 4.83 4.09
CA ILE A 56 -7.42 4.65 3.04
C ILE A 56 -7.10 5.52 1.82
N ASN A 57 -6.83 6.80 2.04
CA ASN A 57 -6.52 7.72 0.95
C ASN A 57 -5.18 7.41 0.28
N LEU A 58 -4.18 7.05 1.08
CA LEU A 58 -2.88 6.62 0.60
C LEU A 58 -3.01 5.38 -0.29
N PHE A 59 -3.76 4.36 0.15
CA PHE A 59 -3.99 3.15 -0.63
C PHE A 59 -4.67 3.45 -1.98
N ASN A 60 -5.66 4.33 -1.97
CA ASN A 60 -6.33 4.81 -3.18
C ASN A 60 -5.36 5.55 -4.13
N PHE A 61 -4.47 6.39 -3.63
CA PHE A 61 -3.46 7.08 -4.46
C PHE A 61 -2.42 6.13 -5.07
N MET A 62 -2.16 5.01 -4.42
CA MET A 62 -1.20 4.01 -4.90
C MET A 62 -1.81 3.02 -5.90
N ASP A 63 -3.13 3.05 -6.14
CA ASP A 63 -3.83 2.19 -7.11
C ASP A 63 -3.78 2.78 -8.52
N GLY A 64 -2.60 2.94 -9.09
CA GLY A 64 -2.44 3.57 -10.40
C GLY A 64 -1.71 2.72 -11.45
N VAL A 65 -1.41 1.45 -11.17
CA VAL A 65 -0.67 0.53 -12.03
C VAL A 65 -1.21 -0.88 -11.88
N ASP A 66 -1.28 -1.61 -13.02
CA ASP A 66 -1.76 -3.00 -13.06
C ASP A 66 -1.02 -3.88 -12.05
N GLY A 67 -1.77 -4.58 -11.21
CA GLY A 67 -1.27 -5.55 -10.25
C GLY A 67 -0.75 -4.98 -8.93
N ILE A 68 -0.42 -3.70 -8.82
CA ILE A 68 0.28 -3.15 -7.66
C ILE A 68 -0.54 -3.25 -6.37
N SER A 69 -1.84 -2.92 -6.41
CA SER A 69 -2.72 -2.98 -5.24
C SER A 69 -3.07 -4.40 -4.84
N ALA A 70 -3.17 -5.32 -5.81
CA ALA A 70 -3.33 -6.74 -5.54
C ALA A 70 -2.11 -7.32 -4.82
N VAL A 71 -0.90 -6.97 -5.27
CA VAL A 71 0.36 -7.38 -4.65
C VAL A 71 0.45 -6.87 -3.22
N GLU A 72 0.27 -5.56 -3.01
CA GLU A 72 0.36 -4.94 -1.68
C GLU A 72 -0.64 -5.56 -0.71
N ALA A 73 -1.92 -5.63 -1.09
CA ALA A 73 -2.98 -6.17 -0.24
C ALA A 73 -2.75 -7.64 0.10
N SER A 74 -2.31 -8.45 -0.87
CA SER A 74 -1.99 -9.86 -0.64
C SER A 74 -0.84 -10.00 0.36
N CYS A 75 0.23 -9.22 0.20
CA CYS A 75 1.40 -9.28 1.06
C CYS A 75 1.09 -8.82 2.49
N ILE A 76 0.34 -7.73 2.66
CA ILE A 76 -0.12 -7.29 3.99
C ILE A 76 -0.95 -8.39 4.65
N GLY A 77 -1.96 -8.94 3.96
CA GLY A 77 -2.82 -9.99 4.49
C GLY A 77 -2.05 -11.27 4.84
N ILE A 78 -1.13 -11.74 3.97
CA ILE A 78 -0.27 -12.91 4.24
C ILE A 78 0.61 -12.64 5.46
N GLY A 79 1.26 -11.47 5.53
CA GLY A 79 2.12 -11.10 6.65
C GLY A 79 1.38 -11.13 7.98
N ILE A 80 0.19 -10.51 8.06
CA ILE A 80 -0.65 -10.54 9.27
C ILE A 80 -1.06 -11.98 9.60
N ALA A 81 -1.53 -12.76 8.61
CA ALA A 81 -1.96 -14.13 8.84
C ALA A 81 -0.82 -15.00 9.40
N LEU A 82 0.41 -14.87 8.87
CA LEU A 82 1.58 -15.63 9.33
C LEU A 82 1.95 -15.37 10.79
N ILE A 83 1.92 -14.10 11.23
CA ILE A 83 2.34 -13.74 12.59
C ILE A 83 1.24 -13.90 13.63
N THR A 84 -0.03 -13.97 13.18
CA THR A 84 -1.19 -14.17 14.07
C THR A 84 -1.73 -15.59 13.99
N ALA A 85 -1.16 -16.46 13.13
CA ALA A 85 -1.54 -17.86 13.02
C ALA A 85 -1.22 -18.60 14.34
N GLY A 86 -2.25 -19.01 15.05
CA GLY A 86 -2.14 -19.73 16.32
C GLY A 86 -3.50 -19.97 16.93
N ASN A 87 -3.54 -20.80 17.98
CA ASN A 87 -4.75 -21.03 18.77
C ASN A 87 -4.86 -19.90 19.80
N GLY A 88 -5.88 -19.04 19.68
CA GLY A 88 -6.10 -17.95 20.64
C GLY A 88 -6.77 -16.72 20.02
N PRO A 89 -6.73 -15.57 20.71
CA PRO A 89 -7.38 -14.32 20.25
C PRO A 89 -6.93 -13.85 18.86
N GLY A 90 -5.71 -14.18 18.45
CA GLY A 90 -5.17 -13.86 17.11
C GLY A 90 -5.80 -14.65 15.95
N ALA A 91 -6.45 -15.79 16.22
CA ALA A 91 -6.96 -16.67 15.16
C ALA A 91 -8.02 -15.98 14.27
N HIS A 92 -8.88 -15.13 14.84
CA HIS A 92 -9.87 -14.37 14.07
C HIS A 92 -9.21 -13.33 13.15
N LEU A 93 -8.14 -12.66 13.64
CA LEU A 93 -7.37 -11.71 12.84
C LEU A 93 -6.64 -12.43 11.70
N ALA A 94 -6.03 -13.59 11.98
CA ALA A 94 -5.39 -14.43 10.98
C ALA A 94 -6.36 -14.86 9.87
N ALA A 95 -7.58 -15.33 10.25
CA ALA A 95 -8.59 -15.73 9.29
C ALA A 95 -9.05 -14.55 8.42
N SER A 96 -9.34 -13.39 9.03
CA SER A 96 -9.74 -12.18 8.29
C SER A 96 -8.65 -11.71 7.33
N ALA A 97 -7.39 -11.73 7.77
CA ALA A 97 -6.24 -11.37 6.95
C ALA A 97 -6.02 -12.35 5.78
N ALA A 98 -6.17 -13.67 6.03
CA ALA A 98 -6.08 -14.69 4.99
C ALA A 98 -7.19 -14.55 3.95
N ILE A 99 -8.43 -14.22 4.36
CA ILE A 99 -9.55 -13.95 3.45
C ILE A 99 -9.23 -12.72 2.57
N ALA A 100 -8.76 -11.62 3.18
CA ALA A 100 -8.38 -10.42 2.44
C ALA A 100 -7.25 -10.71 1.43
N ALA A 101 -6.23 -11.47 1.85
CA ALA A 101 -5.14 -11.90 0.97
C ALA A 101 -5.64 -12.77 -0.19
N GLY A 102 -6.49 -13.76 0.09
CA GLY A 102 -7.07 -14.64 -0.93
C GLY A 102 -7.91 -13.87 -1.95
N ALA A 103 -8.73 -12.92 -1.49
CA ALA A 103 -9.51 -12.05 -2.35
C ALA A 103 -8.61 -11.17 -3.24
N ALA A 104 -7.56 -10.58 -2.66
CA ALA A 104 -6.59 -9.77 -3.40
C ALA A 104 -5.79 -10.59 -4.43
N ILE A 105 -5.40 -11.82 -4.12
CA ILE A 105 -4.75 -12.75 -5.07
C ILE A 105 -5.71 -13.08 -6.21
N GLY A 106 -6.98 -13.44 -5.89
CA GLY A 106 -8.00 -13.73 -6.89
C GLY A 106 -8.24 -12.56 -7.84
N PHE A 107 -8.36 -11.35 -7.30
CA PHE A 107 -8.43 -10.12 -8.09
C PHE A 107 -7.16 -9.92 -8.94
N GLY A 108 -5.98 -10.16 -8.36
CA GLY A 108 -4.67 -10.02 -9.00
C GLY A 108 -4.52 -10.83 -10.27
N ILE A 109 -5.14 -12.01 -10.38
CA ILE A 109 -5.13 -12.84 -11.59
C ILE A 109 -5.71 -12.08 -12.80
N TRP A 110 -6.72 -11.24 -12.57
CA TRP A 110 -7.37 -10.46 -13.63
C TRP A 110 -6.82 -9.05 -13.76
N ASN A 111 -6.21 -8.53 -12.68
CA ASN A 111 -5.59 -7.20 -12.66
C ASN A 111 -4.11 -7.22 -13.00
N TRP A 112 -3.48 -8.41 -13.21
CA TRP A 112 -2.09 -8.50 -13.68
C TRP A 112 -1.94 -7.95 -15.08
N HIS A 113 -0.79 -7.33 -15.33
CA HIS A 113 -0.52 -6.68 -16.62
C HIS A 113 -0.47 -7.67 -17.81
N PRO A 114 -1.18 -7.42 -18.92
CA PRO A 114 -2.15 -6.34 -19.14
C PRO A 114 -3.48 -6.59 -18.42
N ALA A 115 -3.90 -5.64 -17.57
CA ALA A 115 -5.07 -5.80 -16.72
C ALA A 115 -6.38 -5.92 -17.54
N LYS A 116 -7.23 -6.87 -17.11
CA LYS A 116 -8.58 -7.06 -17.69
C LYS A 116 -9.67 -6.40 -16.86
N ILE A 117 -9.40 -6.19 -15.54
CA ILE A 117 -10.30 -5.50 -14.62
C ILE A 117 -9.49 -4.51 -13.79
N PHE A 118 -10.13 -3.45 -13.33
CA PHE A 118 -9.53 -2.41 -12.49
C PHE A 118 -10.27 -2.32 -11.17
N LEU A 119 -9.56 -1.94 -10.12
CA LEU A 119 -10.09 -1.85 -8.76
C LEU A 119 -11.06 -0.67 -8.62
N GLY A 120 -10.67 0.49 -9.17
CA GLY A 120 -11.42 1.75 -9.06
C GLY A 120 -11.50 2.27 -7.62
N ASP A 121 -12.10 3.44 -7.44
CA ASP A 121 -12.24 4.07 -6.12
C ASP A 121 -13.11 3.23 -5.16
N VAL A 122 -14.09 2.47 -5.70
CA VAL A 122 -14.91 1.54 -4.88
C VAL A 122 -14.07 0.47 -4.24
N GLY A 123 -13.18 -0.13 -5.02
CA GLY A 123 -12.34 -1.23 -4.56
C GLY A 123 -11.17 -0.75 -3.71
N SER A 124 -10.44 0.28 -4.14
CA SER A 124 -9.23 0.75 -3.46
C SER A 124 -9.55 1.39 -2.09
N VAL A 125 -10.63 2.17 -1.97
CA VAL A 125 -11.09 2.73 -0.70
C VAL A 125 -11.59 1.62 0.23
N GLY A 126 -12.38 0.66 -0.30
CA GLY A 126 -12.87 -0.49 0.48
C GLY A 126 -11.73 -1.37 0.98
N LEU A 127 -10.75 -1.66 0.11
CA LEU A 127 -9.59 -2.47 0.47
C LEU A 127 -8.68 -1.75 1.47
N GLY A 128 -8.45 -0.45 1.27
CA GLY A 128 -7.73 0.41 2.22
C GLY A 128 -8.40 0.46 3.60
N PHE A 129 -9.74 0.44 3.65
CA PHE A 129 -10.49 0.36 4.92
C PHE A 129 -10.24 -0.97 5.62
N VAL A 130 -10.40 -2.10 4.92
CA VAL A 130 -10.21 -3.44 5.51
C VAL A 130 -8.77 -3.66 5.96
N LEU A 131 -7.79 -3.31 5.13
CA LEU A 131 -6.37 -3.45 5.46
C LEU A 131 -5.97 -2.52 6.61
N GLY A 132 -6.51 -1.30 6.66
CA GLY A 132 -6.30 -0.37 7.77
C GLY A 132 -6.82 -0.93 9.08
N TRP A 133 -8.03 -1.53 9.08
CA TRP A 133 -8.57 -2.22 10.25
C TRP A 133 -7.67 -3.38 10.71
N LEU A 134 -7.22 -4.22 9.78
CA LEU A 134 -6.33 -5.34 10.08
C LEU A 134 -5.00 -4.88 10.71
N LEU A 135 -4.37 -3.85 10.12
CA LEU A 135 -3.09 -3.29 10.62
C LEU A 135 -3.24 -2.64 12.00
N LEU A 136 -4.31 -1.87 12.22
CA LEU A 136 -4.57 -1.23 13.51
C LEU A 136 -4.93 -2.26 14.59
N SER A 137 -5.70 -3.31 14.24
CA SER A 137 -5.98 -4.43 15.14
C SER A 137 -4.71 -5.19 15.52
N LEU A 138 -3.81 -5.38 14.55
CA LEU A 138 -2.50 -5.96 14.79
C LEU A 138 -1.66 -5.08 15.73
N ALA A 139 -1.64 -3.77 15.52
CA ALA A 139 -0.94 -2.83 16.38
C ALA A 139 -1.50 -2.86 17.81
N ALA A 140 -2.84 -2.81 17.97
CA ALA A 140 -3.49 -2.90 19.27
C ALA A 140 -3.16 -4.21 20.02
N SER A 141 -2.90 -5.32 19.30
CA SER A 141 -2.44 -6.57 19.92
C SER A 141 -0.97 -6.57 20.39
N GLY A 142 -0.29 -5.42 20.38
CA GLY A 142 1.13 -5.29 20.76
C GLY A 142 2.11 -5.44 19.60
N GLN A 143 1.64 -5.80 18.41
CA GLN A 143 2.47 -6.03 17.22
C GLN A 143 2.58 -4.78 16.33
N TRP A 144 2.91 -3.62 16.93
CA TRP A 144 2.94 -2.33 16.24
C TRP A 144 4.08 -2.23 15.20
N LEU A 145 5.25 -2.84 15.44
CA LEU A 145 6.35 -2.89 14.47
C LEU A 145 5.96 -3.69 13.20
N PRO A 146 5.46 -4.92 13.31
CA PRO A 146 4.83 -5.63 12.20
C PRO A 146 3.78 -4.81 11.45
N ALA A 147 2.88 -4.15 12.17
CA ALA A 147 1.83 -3.32 11.57
C ALA A 147 2.37 -2.13 10.78
N LEU A 148 3.53 -1.60 11.15
CA LEU A 148 4.22 -0.52 10.44
C LEU A 148 5.05 -1.03 9.26
N ILE A 149 5.74 -2.17 9.43
CA ILE A 149 6.65 -2.73 8.42
C ILE A 149 5.88 -3.22 7.19
N LEU A 150 4.76 -3.92 7.37
CA LEU A 150 4.02 -4.53 6.27
C LEU A 150 3.63 -3.53 5.16
N PRO A 151 3.02 -2.36 5.45
CA PRO A 151 2.66 -1.38 4.44
C PRO A 151 3.77 -0.36 4.15
N LEU A 152 5.01 -0.58 4.59
CA LEU A 152 6.08 0.43 4.61
C LEU A 152 6.39 0.99 3.22
N TYR A 153 6.29 0.17 2.18
CA TYR A 153 6.50 0.64 0.81
C TYR A 153 5.42 1.67 0.42
N TYR A 154 4.14 1.35 0.59
CA TYR A 154 3.05 2.27 0.29
C TYR A 154 3.11 3.53 1.15
N LEU A 155 3.37 3.38 2.46
CA LEU A 155 3.55 4.51 3.38
C LEU A 155 4.66 5.45 2.91
N SER A 156 5.79 4.89 2.48
CA SER A 156 6.97 5.68 2.09
C SER A 156 6.77 6.40 0.76
N ASP A 157 6.33 5.72 -0.31
CA ASP A 157 6.12 6.33 -1.63
C ASP A 157 5.05 7.43 -1.55
N ALA A 158 3.89 7.13 -0.98
CA ALA A 158 2.79 8.08 -0.94
C ALA A 158 3.08 9.26 -0.01
N THR A 159 3.54 9.01 1.22
CA THR A 159 3.80 10.09 2.20
C THR A 159 4.92 11.01 1.71
N TRP A 160 6.02 10.45 1.18
CA TRP A 160 7.11 11.26 0.63
C TRP A 160 6.65 12.11 -0.56
N THR A 161 5.89 11.53 -1.47
CA THR A 161 5.37 12.23 -2.65
C THR A 161 4.45 13.38 -2.25
N LEU A 162 3.51 13.12 -1.31
CA LEU A 162 2.58 14.14 -0.84
C LEU A 162 3.28 15.23 -0.02
N LEU A 163 4.22 14.87 0.85
CA LEU A 163 5.02 15.83 1.61
C LEU A 163 5.83 16.75 0.68
N ARG A 164 6.48 16.18 -0.33
CA ARG A 164 7.23 16.94 -1.33
C ARG A 164 6.33 17.94 -2.08
N ARG A 165 5.10 17.55 -2.41
CA ARG A 165 4.12 18.43 -3.06
C ARG A 165 3.65 19.53 -2.12
N LEU A 166 3.36 19.20 -0.86
CA LEU A 166 2.99 20.17 0.16
C LEU A 166 4.07 21.23 0.36
N LEU A 167 5.35 20.81 0.46
CA LEU A 167 6.50 21.73 0.59
C LEU A 167 6.71 22.63 -0.65
N ARG A 168 6.18 22.23 -1.82
CA ARG A 168 6.19 23.03 -3.05
C ARG A 168 4.97 23.95 -3.18
N GLY A 169 4.05 23.96 -2.19
CA GLY A 169 2.81 24.72 -2.25
C GLY A 169 1.78 24.18 -3.25
N GLU A 170 1.94 22.92 -3.72
CA GLU A 170 0.99 22.30 -4.62
C GLU A 170 -0.24 21.80 -3.86
N LYS A 171 -1.40 21.79 -4.54
CA LYS A 171 -2.64 21.24 -3.97
C LYS A 171 -2.54 19.70 -3.93
N PHE A 172 -2.15 19.13 -2.78
CA PHE A 172 -1.89 17.69 -2.60
C PHE A 172 -3.15 16.82 -2.77
N TRP A 173 -4.36 17.39 -2.64
CA TRP A 173 -5.65 16.70 -2.85
C TRP A 173 -6.09 16.63 -4.31
N GLN A 174 -5.38 17.26 -5.24
CA GLN A 174 -5.65 17.13 -6.66
C GLN A 174 -4.97 15.88 -7.23
N ALA A 175 -5.67 15.19 -8.14
CA ALA A 175 -5.13 14.03 -8.85
C ALA A 175 -3.78 14.37 -9.50
N HIS A 176 -2.80 13.50 -9.35
CA HIS A 176 -1.45 13.68 -9.86
C HIS A 176 -0.81 12.34 -10.24
N ARG A 177 0.28 12.39 -10.99
CA ARG A 177 1.03 11.22 -11.43
C ARG A 177 2.52 11.37 -11.09
N CYS A 178 2.83 11.68 -9.80
CA CYS A 178 4.18 12.02 -9.33
C CYS A 178 4.79 10.99 -8.39
N HIS A 179 4.07 9.88 -8.09
CA HIS A 179 4.59 8.78 -7.28
C HIS A 179 5.77 8.10 -7.95
N PHE A 180 6.69 7.54 -7.15
CA PHE A 180 7.88 6.86 -7.64
C PHE A 180 7.54 5.70 -8.58
N TYR A 181 6.55 4.87 -8.22
CA TYR A 181 6.10 3.78 -9.08
C TYR A 181 5.56 4.26 -10.43
N GLN A 182 4.83 5.38 -10.45
CA GLN A 182 4.28 5.96 -11.69
C GLN A 182 5.41 6.51 -12.57
N TYR A 183 6.44 7.11 -11.96
CA TYR A 183 7.62 7.53 -12.69
C TYR A 183 8.33 6.32 -13.31
N ALA A 184 8.55 5.26 -12.53
CA ALA A 184 9.21 4.05 -13.00
C ALA A 184 8.46 3.38 -14.16
N VAL A 185 7.12 3.31 -14.10
CA VAL A 185 6.30 2.80 -15.21
C VAL A 185 6.47 3.66 -16.47
N ARG A 186 6.45 4.99 -16.34
CA ARG A 186 6.67 5.88 -17.50
C ARG A 186 8.04 5.69 -18.15
N GLN A 187 9.06 5.37 -17.35
CA GLN A 187 10.42 5.13 -17.86
C GLN A 187 10.57 3.73 -18.46
N SER A 188 10.04 2.70 -17.81
CA SER A 188 10.19 1.31 -18.24
C SER A 188 9.19 0.88 -19.33
N GLY A 189 8.02 1.52 -19.37
CA GLY A 189 6.90 1.09 -20.20
C GLY A 189 6.28 -0.25 -19.77
N ASN A 190 6.62 -0.78 -18.57
CA ASN A 190 6.23 -2.13 -18.16
C ASN A 190 5.64 -2.14 -16.75
N HIS A 191 4.30 -2.20 -16.66
CA HIS A 191 3.57 -2.27 -15.40
C HIS A 191 3.91 -3.55 -14.61
N GLY A 192 3.99 -4.71 -15.30
CA GLY A 192 4.27 -5.99 -14.65
C GLY A 192 5.64 -6.04 -13.99
N LEU A 193 6.66 -5.40 -14.61
CA LEU A 193 7.99 -5.29 -13.99
C LEU A 193 7.93 -4.50 -12.67
N ILE A 194 7.20 -3.38 -12.66
CA ILE A 194 7.09 -2.54 -11.46
C ILE A 194 6.33 -3.29 -10.37
N ALA A 195 5.22 -3.94 -10.70
CA ALA A 195 4.47 -4.77 -9.73
C ALA A 195 5.33 -5.92 -9.18
N LEU A 196 6.17 -6.56 -10.00
CA LEU A 196 7.09 -7.61 -9.56
C LEU A 196 8.18 -7.07 -8.61
N LEU A 197 8.76 -5.91 -8.89
CA LEU A 197 9.74 -5.27 -8.01
C LEU A 197 9.13 -4.91 -6.65
N VAL A 198 7.88 -4.43 -6.64
CA VAL A 198 7.11 -4.19 -5.40
C VAL A 198 6.85 -5.50 -4.68
N LEU A 199 6.48 -6.58 -5.38
CA LEU A 199 6.32 -7.91 -4.78
C LEU A 199 7.61 -8.39 -4.12
N CYS A 200 8.75 -8.28 -4.79
CA CYS A 200 10.05 -8.66 -4.21
C CYS A 200 10.37 -7.86 -2.94
N CYS A 201 10.11 -6.55 -2.94
CA CYS A 201 10.25 -5.71 -1.74
C CYS A 201 9.33 -6.20 -0.63
N ASN A 202 8.05 -6.42 -0.92
CA ASN A 202 7.07 -6.87 0.07
C ASN A 202 7.39 -8.25 0.66
N LEU A 203 8.01 -9.16 -0.09
CA LEU A 203 8.52 -10.42 0.46
C LEU A 203 9.63 -10.18 1.50
N VAL A 204 10.49 -9.19 1.27
CA VAL A 204 11.48 -8.77 2.29
C VAL A 204 10.77 -8.17 3.50
N LEU A 205 9.72 -7.34 3.30
CA LEU A 205 8.94 -6.77 4.40
C LEU A 205 8.23 -7.85 5.22
N ILE A 206 7.64 -8.87 4.58
CA ILE A 206 7.03 -10.01 5.28
C ILE A 206 8.09 -10.75 6.11
N THR A 207 9.26 -11.02 5.54
CA THR A 207 10.35 -11.70 6.25
C THR A 207 10.81 -10.88 7.46
N ALA A 208 10.99 -9.57 7.30
CA ALA A 208 11.33 -8.66 8.39
C ALA A 208 10.23 -8.61 9.47
N THR A 209 8.97 -8.63 9.06
CA THR A 209 7.80 -8.66 9.95
C THR A 209 7.77 -9.94 10.79
N VAL A 210 7.93 -11.10 10.16
CA VAL A 210 7.99 -12.40 10.86
C VAL A 210 9.17 -12.42 11.84
N TRP A 211 10.32 -11.91 11.43
CA TRP A 211 11.47 -11.81 12.31
C TRP A 211 11.21 -10.88 13.50
N ALA A 212 10.62 -9.70 13.27
CA ALA A 212 10.26 -8.76 14.33
C ALA A 212 9.25 -9.35 15.33
N ALA A 213 8.36 -10.23 14.87
CA ALA A 213 7.35 -10.86 15.71
C ALA A 213 7.89 -12.04 16.54
N LEU A 214 8.92 -12.75 16.04
CA LEU A 214 9.45 -13.97 16.68
C LEU A 214 10.66 -13.73 17.58
N TRP A 215 11.41 -12.65 17.37
CA TRP A 215 12.65 -12.35 18.09
C TRP A 215 12.69 -10.89 18.55
N ASP A 216 13.42 -10.61 19.62
CA ASP A 216 13.56 -9.25 20.20
C ASP A 216 14.30 -8.24 19.30
N GLY A 217 14.48 -8.55 18.04
CA GLY A 217 15.19 -7.75 17.04
C GLY A 217 14.33 -6.75 16.25
N GLY A 218 13.18 -6.32 16.77
CA GLY A 218 12.19 -5.55 16.02
C GLY A 218 12.71 -4.25 15.40
N TRP A 219 13.60 -3.52 16.09
CA TRP A 219 14.21 -2.30 15.55
C TRP A 219 15.15 -2.59 14.37
N LEU A 220 15.92 -3.68 14.43
CA LEU A 220 16.78 -4.08 13.32
C LEU A 220 15.94 -4.50 12.10
N ALA A 221 14.83 -5.20 12.33
CA ALA A 221 13.88 -5.54 11.27
C ALA A 221 13.32 -4.28 10.58
N LEU A 222 12.94 -3.25 11.35
CA LEU A 222 12.48 -1.97 10.81
C LEU A 222 13.57 -1.26 10.00
N VAL A 223 14.81 -1.25 10.48
CA VAL A 223 15.95 -0.66 9.74
C VAL A 223 16.18 -1.39 8.42
N LEU A 224 16.22 -2.73 8.42
CA LEU A 224 16.40 -3.51 7.19
C LEU A 224 15.24 -3.33 6.20
N ALA A 225 14.00 -3.33 6.70
CA ALA A 225 12.81 -3.04 5.91
C ALA A 225 12.88 -1.63 5.27
N SER A 226 13.28 -0.63 6.07
CA SER A 226 13.45 0.75 5.59
C SER A 226 14.53 0.85 4.51
N VAL A 227 15.66 0.17 4.68
CA VAL A 227 16.73 0.13 3.67
C VAL A 227 16.21 -0.51 2.37
N ALA A 228 15.47 -1.63 2.45
CA ALA A 228 14.91 -2.29 1.27
C ALA A 228 13.94 -1.36 0.50
N VAL A 229 13.06 -0.66 1.22
CA VAL A 229 12.13 0.31 0.62
C VAL A 229 12.88 1.49 0.00
N LEU A 230 13.87 2.07 0.70
CA LEU A 230 14.67 3.17 0.17
C LEU A 230 15.44 2.78 -1.09
N LEU A 231 15.99 1.56 -1.14
CA LEU A 231 16.64 1.04 -2.34
C LEU A 231 15.66 0.89 -3.50
N LEU A 232 14.44 0.41 -3.24
CA LEU A 232 13.39 0.33 -4.27
C LEU A 232 13.01 1.72 -4.79
N LEU A 233 12.74 2.67 -3.89
CA LEU A 233 12.40 4.06 -4.26
C LEU A 233 13.54 4.73 -5.04
N TYR A 234 14.79 4.51 -4.64
CA TYR A 234 15.96 4.99 -5.37
C TYR A 234 16.03 4.39 -6.78
N ASN A 235 15.82 3.07 -6.89
CA ASN A 235 15.76 2.39 -8.19
C ASN A 235 14.67 3.01 -9.09
N PHE A 236 13.46 3.21 -8.56
CA PHE A 236 12.37 3.84 -9.29
C PHE A 236 12.69 5.28 -9.71
N ALA A 237 13.32 6.07 -8.83
CA ALA A 237 13.71 7.45 -9.13
C ALA A 237 14.80 7.58 -10.19
N THR A 238 15.65 6.56 -10.32
CA THR A 238 16.80 6.55 -11.25
C THR A 238 16.58 5.72 -12.51
N MET A 239 15.42 5.08 -12.64
CA MET A 239 15.09 4.25 -13.79
C MET A 239 15.13 5.07 -15.08
N LYS A 240 15.78 4.53 -16.11
CA LYS A 240 15.94 5.19 -17.42
C LYS A 240 15.16 4.45 -18.48
N THR A 241 14.67 5.20 -19.46
CA THR A 241 14.05 4.62 -20.65
C THR A 241 15.03 3.68 -21.36
N PRO A 242 14.64 2.45 -21.72
CA PRO A 242 15.47 1.58 -22.52
C PRO A 242 15.90 2.31 -23.81
N LYS A 243 17.20 2.32 -24.10
CA LYS A 243 17.65 2.84 -25.39
C LYS A 243 16.97 2.05 -26.49
N SER A 244 16.16 2.71 -27.32
CA SER A 244 15.64 2.12 -28.55
C SER A 244 16.84 1.55 -29.32
N SER A 245 16.90 0.24 -29.50
CA SER A 245 17.82 -0.36 -30.44
C SER A 245 17.49 0.26 -31.79
N SER A 246 18.40 1.11 -32.28
CA SER A 246 18.32 1.69 -33.61
C SER A 246 18.06 0.54 -34.58
N VAL A 247 16.85 0.49 -35.12
CA VAL A 247 16.57 -0.31 -36.32
C VAL A 247 17.54 0.21 -37.35
N LYS A 248 18.60 -0.58 -37.65
CA LYS A 248 19.43 -0.39 -38.82
C LYS A 248 18.47 -0.31 -40.01
N LYS A 249 18.25 0.90 -40.52
CA LYS A 249 17.78 1.05 -41.88
C LYS A 249 18.80 0.34 -42.77
N THR A 250 18.45 -0.79 -43.25
CA THR A 250 19.10 -1.39 -44.39
C THR A 250 18.74 -0.53 -45.59
N ASP A 251 19.47 0.57 -45.78
CA ASP A 251 19.59 1.20 -47.07
C ASP A 251 20.42 0.21 -47.91
N GLY A 252 19.82 -0.36 -48.90
CA GLY A 252 20.55 -1.25 -49.74
C GLY A 252 19.78 -1.75 -50.93
N LEU A 253 20.08 -1.16 -52.03
CA LEU A 253 20.03 -1.75 -53.37
C LEU A 253 18.74 -1.51 -54.17
N ASP A 254 18.56 -0.26 -54.61
CA ASP A 254 18.17 -0.03 -55.98
C ASP A 254 19.47 -0.04 -56.82
N GLY A 255 19.53 -0.98 -57.72
CA GLY A 255 20.64 -1.12 -58.63
C GLY A 255 20.27 -2.02 -59.81
N SER A 256 19.97 -1.39 -60.95
CA SER A 256 19.81 -1.89 -62.32
C SER A 256 18.47 -2.44 -62.71
#